data_3ad7a845fcbc3b09c36ff1d41b087998
#
_entry.id   3ad7a845fcbc3b09c36ff1d41b087998
#
_cell.length_a   1.000
_cell.length_b   1.000
_cell.length_c   1.000
_cell.angle_alpha   90.00
_cell.angle_beta   90.00
_cell.angle_gamma   90.00
#
_symmetry.space_group_name_H-M   'P 1'
#
loop_
_entity.id
_entity.type
_entity.pdbx_description
1 polymer ?
#
loop_
_entity_poly.entity_id
_entity_poly.type
_entity_poly.pdbx_seq_one_letter_code
_entity_poly.pdbx_strand_id
1 'polypeptide(L)'
;MRTRITKTLLDSWNYMFDCAEGQEDNAREEFLTTLKREQTPPNEAQQAGLDFEHLVMEIAEGRFVPEWVDQGGRCEPNSGEPMGYDKYPKNYAGAKKIAEIVQGGQWQVHVDTNLTVDGRDFWLHGFCDVVKAGVIYDVKFKTKSFGSLDLWGSYRHSSQHSAYLRCLPEADMFMYLVSDGEDLYIESYNRKNSRPIEEIIHDFMEWLKTEPELLAIYEERWAVDG
;
A
#
# COMPACT_ATOMS: atom_id res chain seq x y z
N MET A 1 15.27 -12.48 21.99
CA MET A 1 14.28 -11.36 22.00
C MET A 1 13.69 -11.29 20.60
N ARG A 2 12.36 -11.33 20.49
CA ARG A 2 11.66 -11.19 19.20
C ARG A 2 11.35 -9.72 18.95
N THR A 3 11.58 -9.23 17.74
CA THR A 3 11.26 -7.85 17.35
C THR A 3 10.20 -7.85 16.27
N ARG A 4 9.37 -6.81 16.27
CA ARG A 4 8.40 -6.56 15.21
C ARG A 4 9.11 -5.98 14.00
N ILE A 5 8.63 -6.32 12.81
CA ILE A 5 9.05 -5.67 11.57
C ILE A 5 7.84 -5.50 10.66
N THR A 6 7.78 -4.39 9.92
CA THR A 6 6.67 -4.07 9.01
C THR A 6 7.22 -3.60 7.67
N LYS A 7 6.40 -3.75 6.63
CA LYS A 7 6.73 -3.22 5.30
C LYS A 7 6.98 -1.70 5.35
N THR A 8 6.22 -0.96 6.16
CA THR A 8 6.34 0.50 6.26
C THR A 8 7.72 0.92 6.77
N LEU A 9 8.25 0.21 7.77
CA LEU A 9 9.60 0.47 8.28
C LEU A 9 10.66 0.19 7.21
N LEU A 10 10.53 -0.93 6.50
CA LEU A 10 11.49 -1.31 5.46
C LEU A 10 11.41 -0.39 4.23
N ASP A 11 10.20 0.00 3.82
CA ASP A 11 10.02 0.93 2.69
C ASP A 11 10.54 2.34 3.03
N SER A 12 10.33 2.85 4.26
CA SER A 12 10.90 4.14 4.68
C SER A 12 12.42 4.10 4.76
N TRP A 13 13.00 2.97 5.19
CA TRP A 13 14.44 2.77 5.16
C TRP A 13 14.98 2.74 3.71
N ASN A 14 14.38 1.97 2.81
CA ASN A 14 14.78 1.94 1.40
C ASN A 14 14.68 3.33 0.75
N TYR A 15 13.62 4.09 1.07
CA TYR A 15 13.41 5.43 0.52
C TYR A 15 14.53 6.41 0.86
N MET A 16 15.24 6.26 1.99
CA MET A 16 16.41 7.10 2.29
C MET A 16 17.52 6.98 1.25
N PHE A 17 17.61 5.84 0.56
CA PHE A 17 18.67 5.60 -0.44
C PHE A 17 18.19 5.82 -1.87
N ASP A 18 16.88 5.72 -2.11
CA ASP A 18 16.27 5.79 -3.44
C ASP A 18 15.45 7.09 -3.64
N CYS A 19 15.51 8.04 -2.71
CA CYS A 19 14.81 9.32 -2.84
C CYS A 19 15.41 10.19 -3.95
N ALA A 20 14.58 11.11 -4.47
CA ALA A 20 15.04 12.08 -5.45
C ALA A 20 16.11 13.03 -4.84
N GLU A 21 17.04 13.50 -5.68
CA GLU A 21 18.04 14.47 -5.29
C GLU A 21 17.41 15.69 -4.60
N GLY A 22 17.98 16.06 -3.44
CA GLY A 22 17.47 17.14 -2.59
C GLY A 22 16.30 16.75 -1.66
N GLN A 23 15.94 15.45 -1.57
CA GLN A 23 14.95 14.93 -0.63
C GLN A 23 15.56 14.09 0.50
N GLU A 24 16.86 14.02 0.59
CA GLU A 24 17.61 13.13 1.50
C GLU A 24 17.26 13.42 2.97
N ASP A 25 17.20 14.69 3.35
CA ASP A 25 16.87 15.10 4.73
C ASP A 25 15.41 14.73 5.08
N ASN A 26 14.48 14.95 4.16
CA ASN A 26 13.08 14.58 4.36
C ASN A 26 12.90 13.08 4.47
N ALA A 27 13.57 12.30 3.61
CA ALA A 27 13.51 10.84 3.62
C ALA A 27 14.10 10.28 4.92
N ARG A 28 15.18 10.86 5.42
CA ARG A 28 15.77 10.49 6.71
C ARG A 28 14.85 10.83 7.88
N GLU A 29 14.20 11.98 7.87
CA GLU A 29 13.25 12.38 8.90
C GLU A 29 12.02 11.45 8.92
N GLU A 30 11.47 11.10 7.75
CA GLU A 30 10.37 10.14 7.61
C GLU A 30 10.76 8.76 8.17
N PHE A 31 11.96 8.27 7.84
CA PHE A 31 12.45 7.03 8.40
C PHE A 31 12.60 7.10 9.94
N LEU A 32 13.20 8.17 10.48
CA LEU A 32 13.37 8.34 11.93
C LEU A 32 12.02 8.40 12.67
N THR A 33 11.05 9.08 12.11
CA THR A 33 9.67 9.14 12.61
C THR A 33 9.05 7.75 12.66
N THR A 34 9.21 6.98 11.59
CA THR A 34 8.73 5.60 11.50
C THR A 34 9.46 4.69 12.49
N LEU A 35 10.79 4.78 12.57
CA LEU A 35 11.63 3.99 13.49
C LEU A 35 11.25 4.23 14.95
N LYS A 36 10.98 5.48 15.33
CA LYS A 36 10.52 5.86 16.68
C LYS A 36 9.06 5.54 16.94
N ARG A 37 8.31 5.09 15.91
CA ARG A 37 6.86 4.84 15.95
C ARG A 37 6.06 6.08 16.34
N GLU A 38 6.51 7.24 15.92
CA GLU A 38 5.79 8.49 16.13
C GLU A 38 4.59 8.54 15.18
N GLN A 39 3.44 8.96 15.70
CA GLN A 39 2.24 9.11 14.88
C GLN A 39 2.20 10.52 14.30
N THR A 40 2.13 10.60 12.99
CA THR A 40 1.87 11.85 12.27
C THR A 40 0.51 11.79 11.58
N PRO A 41 -0.24 12.88 11.55
CA PRO A 41 -1.46 12.91 10.74
C PRO A 41 -1.09 12.70 9.26
N PRO A 42 -1.97 12.05 8.47
CA PRO A 42 -1.72 11.89 7.05
C PRO A 42 -1.60 13.26 6.37
N ASN A 43 -0.64 13.37 5.46
CA ASN A 43 -0.55 14.53 4.58
C ASN A 43 -1.65 14.48 3.51
N GLU A 44 -1.81 15.57 2.72
CA GLU A 44 -2.87 15.66 1.70
C GLU A 44 -2.83 14.52 0.68
N ALA A 45 -1.65 14.08 0.26
CA ALA A 45 -1.51 12.98 -0.69
C ALA A 45 -1.88 11.61 -0.06
N GLN A 46 -1.49 11.40 1.19
CA GLN A 46 -1.87 10.20 1.95
C GLN A 46 -3.37 10.18 2.21
N GLN A 47 -3.98 11.33 2.58
CA GLN A 47 -5.42 11.42 2.78
C GLN A 47 -6.17 11.14 1.47
N ALA A 48 -5.73 11.71 0.35
CA ALA A 48 -6.32 11.43 -0.96
C ALA A 48 -6.23 9.95 -1.34
N GLY A 49 -5.15 9.27 -0.95
CA GLY A 49 -5.00 7.81 -1.12
C GLY A 49 -6.03 7.03 -0.31
N LEU A 50 -6.21 7.37 0.98
CA LEU A 50 -7.19 6.75 1.87
C LEU A 50 -8.63 6.97 1.37
N ASP A 51 -8.96 8.19 0.95
CA ASP A 51 -10.27 8.53 0.42
C ASP A 51 -10.56 7.75 -0.88
N PHE A 52 -9.54 7.58 -1.73
CA PHE A 52 -9.66 6.80 -2.96
C PHE A 52 -9.86 5.30 -2.68
N GLU A 53 -9.08 4.72 -1.76
CA GLU A 53 -9.25 3.32 -1.34
C GLU A 53 -10.64 3.07 -0.78
N HIS A 54 -11.14 3.99 0.07
CA HIS A 54 -12.50 3.93 0.60
C HIS A 54 -13.55 3.98 -0.51
N LEU A 55 -13.39 4.86 -1.50
CA LEU A 55 -14.29 4.94 -2.66
C LEU A 55 -14.30 3.60 -3.45
N VAL A 56 -13.14 3.01 -3.70
CA VAL A 56 -13.03 1.69 -4.35
C VAL A 56 -13.79 0.63 -3.58
N MET A 57 -13.63 0.59 -2.25
CA MET A 57 -14.30 -0.37 -1.37
C MET A 57 -15.83 -0.20 -1.42
N GLU A 58 -16.33 1.04 -1.29
CA GLU A 58 -17.76 1.35 -1.34
C GLU A 58 -18.40 0.89 -2.67
N ILE A 59 -17.71 1.12 -3.80
CA ILE A 59 -18.18 0.67 -5.11
C ILE A 59 -18.14 -0.87 -5.21
N ALA A 60 -17.06 -1.51 -4.78
CA ALA A 60 -16.87 -2.96 -4.88
C ALA A 60 -17.89 -3.75 -4.04
N GLU A 61 -18.29 -3.20 -2.90
CA GLU A 61 -19.29 -3.79 -2.00
C GLU A 61 -20.73 -3.37 -2.33
N GLY A 62 -20.92 -2.52 -3.35
CA GLY A 62 -22.25 -2.05 -3.77
C GLY A 62 -22.91 -1.09 -2.78
N ARG A 63 -22.11 -0.47 -1.90
CA ARG A 63 -22.60 0.52 -0.92
C ARG A 63 -22.52 1.97 -1.43
N PHE A 64 -21.79 2.19 -2.51
CA PHE A 64 -21.67 3.52 -3.09
C PHE A 64 -23.03 3.97 -3.64
N VAL A 65 -23.56 5.05 -3.06
CA VAL A 65 -24.79 5.71 -3.53
C VAL A 65 -24.41 7.11 -4.03
N PRO A 66 -24.54 7.40 -5.33
CA PRO A 66 -24.30 8.74 -5.84
C PRO A 66 -25.23 9.77 -5.17
N GLU A 67 -24.70 10.95 -4.81
CA GLU A 67 -25.45 12.00 -4.09
C GLU A 67 -26.78 12.41 -4.77
N TRP A 68 -26.88 12.25 -6.08
CA TRP A 68 -28.10 12.59 -6.84
C TRP A 68 -29.25 11.60 -6.61
N VAL A 69 -29.01 10.41 -6.07
CA VAL A 69 -30.06 9.43 -5.75
C VAL A 69 -30.87 9.88 -4.53
N ASP A 70 -30.24 10.53 -3.56
CA ASP A 70 -30.89 11.00 -2.33
C ASP A 70 -31.80 12.20 -2.55
N GLN A 71 -31.68 12.91 -3.68
CA GLN A 71 -32.52 14.08 -4.00
C GLN A 71 -33.84 13.73 -4.69
N GLY A 72 -34.27 12.46 -4.65
CA GLY A 72 -35.56 12.03 -5.19
C GLY A 72 -35.70 12.11 -6.70
N GLY A 73 -34.59 12.23 -7.42
CA GLY A 73 -34.54 12.26 -8.86
C GLY A 73 -34.79 10.89 -9.46
N ARG A 74 -36.01 10.62 -9.95
CA ARG A 74 -36.25 9.54 -10.90
C ARG A 74 -35.43 9.80 -12.13
N CYS A 75 -34.48 8.89 -12.46
CA CYS A 75 -33.92 8.85 -13.79
C CYS A 75 -35.04 8.58 -14.79
N GLU A 76 -35.41 9.56 -15.57
CA GLU A 76 -36.24 9.33 -16.75
C GLU A 76 -35.35 8.65 -17.81
N PRO A 77 -35.64 7.43 -18.27
CA PRO A 77 -34.79 6.68 -19.20
C PRO A 77 -34.72 7.24 -20.63
N ASN A 78 -35.33 8.39 -20.91
CA ASN A 78 -35.62 8.84 -22.27
C ASN A 78 -35.09 10.22 -22.69
N SER A 79 -34.20 10.86 -21.95
CA SER A 79 -33.44 11.99 -22.51
C SER A 79 -32.19 11.41 -23.16
N GLY A 80 -32.13 11.30 -24.46
CA GLY A 80 -30.99 10.78 -25.26
C GLY A 80 -29.70 11.60 -25.13
N GLU A 81 -29.49 12.33 -24.04
CA GLU A 81 -28.24 12.95 -23.70
C GLU A 81 -27.39 11.93 -22.91
N PRO A 82 -26.13 11.70 -23.29
CA PRO A 82 -25.23 10.92 -22.46
C PRO A 82 -25.17 11.61 -21.10
N MET A 83 -25.51 10.85 -20.01
CA MET A 83 -25.35 11.33 -18.64
C MET A 83 -23.90 11.79 -18.49
N GLY A 84 -23.69 13.11 -18.42
CA GLY A 84 -22.38 13.69 -18.25
C GLY A 84 -21.73 13.12 -16.97
N TYR A 85 -20.45 12.83 -17.03
CA TYR A 85 -19.62 12.39 -15.89
C TYR A 85 -19.64 13.37 -14.70
N ASP A 86 -20.24 14.56 -14.87
CA ASP A 86 -20.39 15.61 -13.87
C ASP A 86 -21.21 15.21 -12.63
N LYS A 87 -21.86 14.03 -12.66
CA LYS A 87 -22.67 13.50 -11.54
C LYS A 87 -21.94 12.54 -10.62
N TYR A 88 -20.73 12.13 -10.96
CA TYR A 88 -19.93 11.23 -10.15
C TYR A 88 -18.80 11.98 -9.44
N PRO A 89 -18.37 11.50 -8.26
CA PRO A 89 -17.20 12.07 -7.60
C PRO A 89 -16.00 12.08 -8.55
N LYS A 90 -15.14 13.08 -8.37
CA LYS A 90 -13.79 13.04 -8.94
C LYS A 90 -13.15 11.69 -8.60
N ASN A 91 -12.45 11.08 -9.54
CA ASN A 91 -11.78 9.78 -9.41
C ASN A 91 -12.72 8.55 -9.48
N TYR A 92 -14.02 8.72 -9.65
CA TYR A 92 -14.96 7.59 -9.75
C TYR A 92 -14.63 6.62 -10.88
N ALA A 93 -14.21 7.11 -12.02
CA ALA A 93 -13.90 6.27 -13.20
C ALA A 93 -12.76 5.28 -12.90
N GLY A 94 -11.66 5.76 -12.32
CA GLY A 94 -10.53 4.93 -11.91
C GLY A 94 -10.91 3.98 -10.77
N ALA A 95 -11.63 4.47 -9.77
CA ALA A 95 -12.09 3.66 -8.64
C ALA A 95 -13.00 2.50 -9.10
N LYS A 96 -13.92 2.76 -10.06
CA LYS A 96 -14.79 1.73 -10.63
C LYS A 96 -14.01 0.64 -11.35
N LYS A 97 -12.99 1.00 -12.14
CA LYS A 97 -12.12 0.02 -12.82
C LYS A 97 -11.46 -0.94 -11.81
N ILE A 98 -10.97 -0.41 -10.68
CA ILE A 98 -10.37 -1.23 -9.62
C ILE A 98 -11.44 -2.06 -8.91
N ALA A 99 -12.58 -1.46 -8.54
CA ALA A 99 -13.67 -2.13 -7.86
C ALA A 99 -14.18 -3.37 -8.61
N GLU A 100 -14.26 -3.31 -9.94
CA GLU A 100 -14.65 -4.46 -10.79
C GLU A 100 -13.65 -5.63 -10.68
N ILE A 101 -12.36 -5.35 -10.49
CA ILE A 101 -11.31 -6.37 -10.28
C ILE A 101 -11.45 -7.02 -8.92
N VAL A 102 -11.60 -6.20 -7.86
CA VAL A 102 -11.54 -6.66 -6.47
C VAL A 102 -12.89 -7.08 -5.89
N GLN A 103 -13.99 -6.90 -6.62
CA GLN A 103 -15.34 -7.25 -6.18
C GLN A 103 -15.41 -8.69 -5.65
N GLY A 104 -15.98 -8.87 -4.45
CA GLY A 104 -16.05 -10.15 -3.76
C GLY A 104 -14.77 -10.58 -3.06
N GLY A 105 -13.74 -9.73 -3.03
CA GLY A 105 -12.55 -9.94 -2.22
C GLY A 105 -12.78 -9.65 -0.74
N GLN A 106 -11.86 -10.10 0.11
CA GLN A 106 -11.81 -9.79 1.54
C GLN A 106 -10.96 -8.54 1.73
N TRP A 107 -11.52 -7.54 2.43
CA TRP A 107 -10.87 -6.25 2.67
C TRP A 107 -10.11 -6.22 3.99
N GLN A 108 -9.02 -5.44 4.03
CA GLN A 108 -8.22 -5.16 5.23
C GLN A 108 -7.83 -6.43 5.99
N VAL A 109 -7.32 -7.42 5.23
CA VAL A 109 -6.95 -8.73 5.77
C VAL A 109 -5.66 -8.61 6.56
N HIS A 110 -5.74 -8.85 7.89
CA HIS A 110 -4.53 -8.94 8.71
C HIS A 110 -3.74 -10.21 8.35
N VAL A 111 -2.45 -10.04 8.11
CA VAL A 111 -1.52 -11.12 7.82
C VAL A 111 -0.28 -10.98 8.69
N ASP A 112 0.23 -12.12 9.16
CA ASP A 112 1.46 -12.13 9.93
C ASP A 112 2.23 -13.46 9.81
N THR A 113 3.50 -13.43 10.13
CA THR A 113 4.34 -14.62 10.22
C THR A 113 5.55 -14.39 11.13
N ASN A 114 6.04 -15.47 11.74
CA ASN A 114 7.32 -15.45 12.41
C ASN A 114 8.40 -15.92 11.45
N LEU A 115 9.56 -15.27 11.50
CA LEU A 115 10.72 -15.66 10.71
C LEU A 115 12.01 -15.41 11.50
N THR A 116 13.05 -16.16 11.17
CA THR A 116 14.38 -15.99 11.79
C THR A 116 15.36 -15.59 10.69
N VAL A 117 16.05 -14.47 10.88
CA VAL A 117 17.10 -13.98 9.99
C VAL A 117 18.36 -13.76 10.83
N ASP A 118 19.47 -14.37 10.41
CA ASP A 118 20.78 -14.31 11.12
C ASP A 118 20.70 -14.63 12.61
N GLY A 119 19.84 -15.59 12.97
CA GLY A 119 19.64 -16.02 14.35
C GLY A 119 18.80 -15.05 15.22
N ARG A 120 18.21 -14.02 14.62
CA ARG A 120 17.25 -13.14 15.28
C ARG A 120 15.82 -13.49 14.86
N ASP A 121 14.91 -13.46 15.80
CA ASP A 121 13.50 -13.74 15.56
C ASP A 121 12.73 -12.44 15.32
N PHE A 122 11.93 -12.46 14.25
CA PHE A 122 11.08 -11.34 13.84
C PHE A 122 9.61 -11.77 13.76
N TRP A 123 8.74 -10.85 14.11
CA TRP A 123 7.33 -10.92 13.82
C TRP A 123 7.00 -9.93 12.71
N LEU A 124 6.87 -10.45 11.50
CA LEU A 124 6.45 -9.69 10.32
C LEU A 124 4.93 -9.67 10.28
N HIS A 125 4.33 -8.50 10.15
CA HIS A 125 2.87 -8.36 10.08
C HIS A 125 2.46 -7.13 9.27
N GLY A 126 1.20 -7.13 8.83
CA GLY A 126 0.59 -6.02 8.13
C GLY A 126 -0.88 -6.28 7.76
N PHE A 127 -1.43 -5.40 6.94
CA PHE A 127 -2.78 -5.52 6.41
C PHE A 127 -2.71 -5.46 4.90
N CYS A 128 -3.29 -6.46 4.24
CA CYS A 128 -3.52 -6.44 2.80
C CYS A 128 -4.81 -5.68 2.52
N ASP A 129 -4.81 -4.76 1.56
CA ASP A 129 -6.03 -4.00 1.23
C ASP A 129 -7.12 -4.96 0.77
N VAL A 130 -6.82 -5.87 -0.18
CA VAL A 130 -7.77 -6.89 -0.63
C VAL A 130 -7.06 -8.23 -0.89
N VAL A 131 -7.70 -9.33 -0.47
CA VAL A 131 -7.31 -10.69 -0.84
C VAL A 131 -8.46 -11.36 -1.57
N LYS A 132 -8.20 -11.90 -2.77
CA LYS A 132 -9.20 -12.57 -3.59
C LYS A 132 -8.57 -13.66 -4.44
N ALA A 133 -9.10 -14.88 -4.35
CA ALA A 133 -8.72 -16.01 -5.22
C ALA A 133 -7.20 -16.26 -5.34
N GLY A 134 -6.47 -16.21 -4.22
CA GLY A 134 -5.01 -16.43 -4.20
C GLY A 134 -4.18 -15.22 -4.69
N VAL A 135 -4.79 -14.07 -4.85
CA VAL A 135 -4.11 -12.81 -5.23
C VAL A 135 -4.28 -11.79 -4.11
N ILE A 136 -3.19 -11.13 -3.77
CA ILE A 136 -3.18 -9.95 -2.89
C ILE A 136 -3.23 -8.72 -3.80
N TYR A 137 -4.18 -7.84 -3.56
CA TYR A 137 -4.29 -6.56 -4.27
C TYR A 137 -3.99 -5.43 -3.30
N ASP A 138 -3.29 -4.44 -3.80
CA ASP A 138 -2.95 -3.22 -3.08
C ASP A 138 -3.36 -2.01 -3.93
N VAL A 139 -4.22 -1.16 -3.37
CA VAL A 139 -4.80 -0.02 -4.08
C VAL A 139 -3.91 1.19 -3.89
N LYS A 140 -3.48 1.80 -5.00
CA LYS A 140 -2.63 2.99 -4.98
C LYS A 140 -3.28 4.12 -5.78
N PHE A 141 -3.25 5.31 -5.19
CA PHE A 141 -3.71 6.52 -5.85
C PHE A 141 -2.55 7.48 -6.14
N LYS A 142 -2.52 8.02 -7.33
CA LYS A 142 -1.60 9.07 -7.74
C LYS A 142 -2.37 10.35 -8.00
N THR A 143 -2.00 11.43 -7.33
CA THR A 143 -2.63 12.74 -7.51
C THR A 143 -2.25 13.44 -8.82
N LYS A 144 -1.24 12.89 -9.53
CA LYS A 144 -0.78 13.37 -10.84
C LYS A 144 -1.20 12.38 -11.91
N SER A 145 -1.63 12.90 -13.08
CA SER A 145 -1.96 12.09 -14.25
C SER A 145 -0.80 11.21 -14.69
N PHE A 146 -1.09 10.00 -15.15
CA PHE A 146 -0.12 9.04 -15.66
C PHE A 146 0.73 9.57 -16.82
N GLY A 147 0.21 10.49 -17.63
CA GLY A 147 0.99 11.13 -18.68
C GLY A 147 2.23 11.92 -18.20
N SER A 148 2.31 12.20 -16.89
CA SER A 148 3.44 12.92 -16.26
C SER A 148 4.31 12.03 -15.37
N LEU A 149 4.08 10.71 -15.33
CA LEU A 149 4.74 9.77 -14.43
C LEU A 149 5.40 8.63 -15.21
N ASP A 150 6.58 8.23 -14.77
CA ASP A 150 7.15 6.93 -15.12
C ASP A 150 6.61 5.89 -14.12
N LEU A 151 5.65 5.09 -14.58
CA LEU A 151 5.00 4.10 -13.73
C LEU A 151 5.65 2.73 -13.80
N TRP A 152 6.38 2.45 -14.89
CA TRP A 152 6.89 1.10 -15.13
C TRP A 152 7.96 0.71 -14.10
N GLY A 153 7.66 -0.34 -13.33
CA GLY A 153 8.56 -0.83 -12.28
C GLY A 153 8.67 0.08 -11.07
N SER A 154 7.74 1.04 -10.86
CA SER A 154 7.79 2.00 -9.76
C SER A 154 7.69 1.35 -8.38
N TYR A 155 7.19 0.11 -8.30
CA TYR A 155 7.09 -0.65 -7.04
C TYR A 155 8.13 -1.77 -6.91
N ARG A 156 9.11 -1.84 -7.83
CA ARG A 156 10.10 -2.91 -7.86
C ARG A 156 10.93 -3.02 -6.57
N HIS A 157 11.21 -1.90 -5.94
CA HIS A 157 12.03 -1.83 -4.73
C HIS A 157 11.21 -1.79 -3.43
N SER A 158 9.86 -1.82 -3.53
CA SER A 158 9.01 -1.90 -2.34
C SER A 158 9.15 -3.26 -1.66
N SER A 159 9.26 -3.25 -0.34
CA SER A 159 9.26 -4.47 0.47
C SER A 159 7.86 -5.10 0.61
N GLN A 160 6.82 -4.38 0.24
CA GLN A 160 5.42 -4.71 0.50
C GLN A 160 5.01 -6.05 -0.12
N HIS A 161 5.25 -6.25 -1.42
CA HIS A 161 4.89 -7.49 -2.11
C HIS A 161 5.66 -8.70 -1.55
N SER A 162 6.94 -8.52 -1.20
CA SER A 162 7.76 -9.57 -0.58
C SER A 162 7.24 -9.93 0.81
N ALA A 163 6.92 -8.92 1.62
CA ALA A 163 6.41 -9.10 2.97
C ALA A 163 5.06 -9.85 2.97
N TYR A 164 4.11 -9.41 2.15
CA TYR A 164 2.77 -9.99 2.17
C TYR A 164 2.69 -11.36 1.52
N LEU A 165 3.44 -11.61 0.45
CA LEU A 165 3.58 -12.96 -0.10
C LEU A 165 4.24 -13.93 0.90
N ARG A 166 5.10 -13.44 1.79
CA ARG A 166 5.70 -14.25 2.86
C ARG A 166 4.71 -14.55 3.98
N CYS A 167 3.88 -13.56 4.35
CA CYS A 167 2.85 -13.73 5.38
C CYS A 167 1.67 -14.60 4.92
N LEU A 168 1.35 -14.61 3.62
CA LEU A 168 0.22 -15.34 3.04
C LEU A 168 0.72 -16.39 2.02
N PRO A 169 1.17 -17.58 2.49
CA PRO A 169 1.77 -18.59 1.62
C PRO A 169 0.84 -19.12 0.52
N GLU A 170 -0.47 -19.10 0.75
CA GLU A 170 -1.51 -19.49 -0.20
C GLU A 170 -1.72 -18.49 -1.34
N ALA A 171 -1.23 -17.26 -1.22
CA ALA A 171 -1.28 -16.30 -2.32
C ALA A 171 -0.15 -16.56 -3.31
N ASP A 172 -0.48 -16.67 -4.59
CA ASP A 172 0.48 -16.89 -5.67
C ASP A 172 1.04 -15.58 -6.25
N MET A 173 0.29 -14.48 -6.10
CA MET A 173 0.56 -13.21 -6.76
C MET A 173 0.19 -12.02 -5.85
N PHE A 174 0.96 -10.95 -6.02
CA PHE A 174 0.67 -9.63 -5.48
C PHE A 174 0.50 -8.65 -6.65
N MET A 175 -0.56 -7.82 -6.62
CA MET A 175 -0.83 -6.83 -7.65
C MET A 175 -1.03 -5.44 -7.04
N TYR A 176 -0.26 -4.48 -7.54
CA TYR A 176 -0.55 -3.06 -7.34
C TYR A 176 -1.59 -2.62 -8.37
N LEU A 177 -2.70 -2.09 -7.89
CA LEU A 177 -3.75 -1.47 -8.70
C LEU A 177 -3.64 0.04 -8.54
N VAL A 178 -2.97 0.68 -9.47
CA VAL A 178 -2.61 2.09 -9.40
C VAL A 178 -3.56 2.90 -10.28
N SER A 179 -4.16 3.95 -9.73
CA SER A 179 -5.01 4.86 -10.52
C SER A 179 -4.63 6.32 -10.28
N ASP A 180 -4.82 7.15 -11.30
CA ASP A 180 -4.76 8.62 -11.20
C ASP A 180 -6.15 9.25 -11.08
N GLY A 181 -7.18 8.41 -10.88
CA GLY A 181 -8.59 8.77 -10.80
C GLY A 181 -9.36 8.51 -12.09
N GLU A 182 -8.69 8.37 -13.21
CA GLU A 182 -9.28 8.09 -14.52
C GLU A 182 -8.79 6.75 -15.08
N ASP A 183 -7.49 6.59 -15.15
CA ASP A 183 -6.84 5.41 -15.70
C ASP A 183 -6.36 4.43 -14.63
N LEU A 184 -6.09 3.20 -15.09
CA LEU A 184 -5.63 2.09 -14.27
C LEU A 184 -4.32 1.55 -14.84
N TYR A 185 -3.29 1.47 -14.00
CA TYR A 185 -2.04 0.77 -14.24
C TYR A 185 -1.93 -0.41 -13.28
N ILE A 186 -1.50 -1.57 -13.78
CA ILE A 186 -1.35 -2.78 -12.98
C ILE A 186 0.10 -3.24 -13.02
N GLU A 187 0.69 -3.45 -11.85
CA GLU A 187 2.02 -4.03 -11.70
C GLU A 187 1.94 -5.25 -10.82
N SER A 188 2.53 -6.38 -11.25
CA SER A 188 2.37 -7.67 -10.57
C SER A 188 3.71 -8.28 -10.18
N TYR A 189 3.70 -8.93 -9.00
CA TYR A 189 4.82 -9.63 -8.41
C TYR A 189 4.43 -11.02 -7.93
N ASN A 190 5.37 -11.92 -7.94
CA ASN A 190 5.27 -13.26 -7.35
C ASN A 190 6.59 -13.62 -6.67
N ARG A 191 6.64 -14.75 -5.98
CA ARG A 191 7.85 -15.17 -5.24
C ARG A 191 9.09 -15.36 -6.10
N LYS A 192 8.95 -15.51 -7.44
CA LYS A 192 10.11 -15.71 -8.34
C LYS A 192 10.72 -14.40 -8.81
N ASN A 193 9.92 -13.34 -8.89
CA ASN A 193 10.38 -12.03 -9.35
C ASN A 193 10.42 -10.96 -8.23
N SER A 194 10.14 -11.38 -6.99
CA SER A 194 10.29 -10.55 -5.79
C SER A 194 11.60 -10.91 -5.08
N ARG A 195 12.26 -9.92 -4.52
CA ARG A 195 13.39 -10.15 -3.61
C ARG A 195 12.86 -10.82 -2.33
N PRO A 196 13.47 -11.90 -1.80
CA PRO A 196 13.04 -12.48 -0.53
C PRO A 196 13.04 -11.46 0.60
N ILE A 197 11.99 -11.45 1.43
CA ILE A 197 11.89 -10.50 2.54
C ILE A 197 13.00 -10.70 3.57
N GLU A 198 13.47 -11.92 3.73
CA GLU A 198 14.57 -12.28 4.61
C GLU A 198 15.87 -11.56 4.21
N GLU A 199 16.14 -11.39 2.91
CA GLU A 199 17.30 -10.64 2.42
C GLU A 199 17.15 -9.13 2.68
N ILE A 200 15.93 -8.59 2.54
CA ILE A 200 15.67 -7.17 2.82
C ILE A 200 15.86 -6.90 4.32
N ILE A 201 15.39 -7.80 5.17
CA ILE A 201 15.57 -7.70 6.63
C ILE A 201 17.04 -7.83 7.01
N HIS A 202 17.78 -8.75 6.36
CA HIS A 202 19.21 -8.89 6.55
C HIS A 202 19.94 -7.56 6.30
N ASP A 203 19.72 -6.95 5.12
CA ASP A 203 20.38 -5.69 4.75
C ASP A 203 20.00 -4.54 5.70
N PHE A 204 18.72 -4.45 6.08
CA PHE A 204 18.26 -3.48 7.08
C PHE A 204 18.99 -3.65 8.40
N MET A 205 19.13 -4.87 8.90
CA MET A 205 19.81 -5.16 10.16
C MET A 205 21.33 -4.94 10.07
N GLU A 206 21.97 -5.28 8.95
CA GLU A 206 23.38 -5.00 8.74
C GLU A 206 23.64 -3.50 8.73
N TRP A 207 22.76 -2.73 8.07
CA TRP A 207 22.84 -1.27 8.09
C TRP A 207 22.63 -0.71 9.52
N LEU A 208 21.62 -1.17 10.26
CA LEU A 208 21.39 -0.73 11.64
C LEU A 208 22.58 -0.99 12.57
N LYS A 209 23.36 -2.05 12.35
CA LYS A 209 24.59 -2.32 13.10
C LYS A 209 25.67 -1.23 12.90
N THR A 210 25.63 -0.52 11.78
CA THR A 210 26.53 0.62 11.52
C THR A 210 26.06 1.91 12.21
N GLU A 211 24.81 1.93 12.72
CA GLU A 211 24.15 3.07 13.37
C GLU A 211 23.69 2.68 14.80
N PRO A 212 24.61 2.57 15.78
CA PRO A 212 24.29 2.00 17.10
C PRO A 212 23.14 2.68 17.86
N GLU A 213 22.98 3.99 17.69
CA GLU A 213 21.90 4.77 18.30
C GLU A 213 20.53 4.37 17.72
N LEU A 214 20.48 4.17 16.40
CA LEU A 214 19.25 3.76 15.71
C LEU A 214 18.91 2.31 16.02
N LEU A 215 19.92 1.46 16.10
CA LEU A 215 19.75 0.07 16.54
C LEU A 215 19.14 0.00 17.94
N ALA A 216 19.60 0.81 18.89
CA ALA A 216 19.08 0.86 20.24
C ALA A 216 17.59 1.31 20.24
N ILE A 217 17.24 2.32 19.43
CA ILE A 217 15.84 2.76 19.27
C ILE A 217 14.98 1.62 18.69
N TYR A 218 15.48 0.91 17.65
CA TYR A 218 14.78 -0.22 17.08
C TYR A 218 14.53 -1.32 18.10
N GLU A 219 15.56 -1.73 18.83
CA GLU A 219 15.46 -2.79 19.84
C GLU A 219 14.51 -2.44 20.99
N GLU A 220 14.44 -1.17 21.40
CA GLU A 220 13.51 -0.69 22.41
C GLU A 220 12.08 -0.60 21.90
N ARG A 221 11.86 0.07 20.74
CA ARG A 221 10.53 0.45 20.28
C ARG A 221 9.80 -0.68 19.53
N TRP A 222 10.54 -1.63 19.00
CA TRP A 222 10.00 -2.72 18.18
C TRP A 222 10.06 -4.08 18.87
N ALA A 223 10.50 -4.14 20.13
CA ALA A 223 10.39 -5.34 20.94
C ALA A 223 8.95 -5.85 21.02
N VAL A 224 8.79 -7.16 20.96
CA VAL A 224 7.51 -7.83 21.18
C VAL A 224 7.60 -8.55 22.50
N ASP A 225 6.76 -8.15 23.44
CA ASP A 225 6.59 -8.90 24.70
C ASP A 225 6.15 -10.32 24.36
N GLY A 226 6.84 -11.28 24.97
CA GLY A 226 6.64 -12.72 24.73
C GLY A 226 5.33 -13.26 25.29
#